data_20a4377e9bbf18f768d7d24f98bff417
#
_entry.id   20a4377e9bbf18f768d7d24f98bff417
#
_cell.length_a   1.000
_cell.length_b   1.000
_cell.length_c   1.000
_cell.angle_alpha   90.00
_cell.angle_beta   90.00
_cell.angle_gamma   90.00
#
_symmetry.space_group_name_H-M   'P 1'
#
loop_
_entity.id
_entity.type
_entity.pdbx_description
1 polymer ?
#
loop_
_entity_poly.entity_id
_entity_poly.type
_entity_poly.pdbx_seq_one_letter_code
_entity_poly.pdbx_strand_id
1 'polypeptide(L)'
;MREMPTVYFVCIGNTCRSPMAAAIFNQIARGRGIERVRADSFGIEPFYRDSDEVRRLRESAVQKVMGEVDGLKEHRPKGIGEIAFNEGDRIVLLDSGKIEEFAAGIRRNPSFRGKQFQMLVMETEDPFGGPVEDYIGCCLFLKKSIEENIEILLGVSCS
;
A
#
# COMPACT_ATOMS: atom_id res chain seq x y z
N MET A 1 -22.10 11.74 7.66
CA MET A 1 -21.39 11.34 6.43
C MET A 1 -20.41 10.22 6.73
N ARG A 2 -20.51 9.16 5.98
CA ARG A 2 -19.51 8.08 6.10
C ARG A 2 -18.20 8.54 5.47
N GLU A 3 -17.10 8.34 6.18
CA GLU A 3 -15.81 8.55 5.60
C GLU A 3 -15.56 7.52 4.49
N MET A 4 -14.81 7.93 3.48
CA MET A 4 -14.43 7.08 2.37
C MET A 4 -13.56 5.93 2.90
N PRO A 5 -13.87 4.66 2.55
CA PRO A 5 -13.00 3.56 2.92
C PRO A 5 -11.61 3.74 2.33
N THR A 6 -10.61 3.32 3.08
CA THR A 6 -9.22 3.37 2.65
C THR A 6 -8.71 1.94 2.46
N VAL A 7 -7.98 1.73 1.35
CA VAL A 7 -7.21 0.51 1.13
C VAL A 7 -5.79 0.80 1.62
N TYR A 8 -5.37 0.11 2.67
CA TYR A 8 -4.03 0.27 3.21
C TYR A 8 -3.11 -0.82 2.67
N PHE A 9 -2.09 -0.40 1.93
CA PHE A 9 -1.01 -1.30 1.55
C PHE A 9 0.07 -1.28 2.62
N VAL A 10 0.52 -2.45 3.04
CA VAL A 10 1.42 -2.60 4.19
C VAL A 10 2.65 -3.39 3.79
N CYS A 11 3.82 -2.84 4.05
CA CYS A 11 5.10 -3.55 3.94
C CYS A 11 5.91 -3.32 5.21
N ILE A 12 7.19 -3.70 5.21
CA ILE A 12 8.01 -3.60 6.42
C ILE A 12 8.26 -2.13 6.78
N GLY A 13 8.91 -1.38 5.90
CA GLY A 13 9.41 -0.04 6.22
C GLY A 13 8.54 1.11 5.77
N ASN A 14 7.56 0.86 4.92
CA ASN A 14 6.77 1.90 4.26
C ASN A 14 7.65 2.84 3.43
N THR A 15 8.70 2.31 2.83
CA THR A 15 9.67 3.09 2.07
C THR A 15 9.61 2.84 0.57
N CYS A 16 9.25 1.65 0.11
CA CYS A 16 9.16 1.39 -1.33
C CYS A 16 7.90 0.63 -1.77
N ARG A 17 7.71 -0.64 -1.37
CA ARG A 17 6.59 -1.46 -1.88
C ARG A 17 5.22 -0.86 -1.59
N SER A 18 4.93 -0.55 -0.35
CA SER A 18 3.60 -0.07 0.02
C SER A 18 3.29 1.33 -0.50
N PRO A 19 4.22 2.31 -0.46
CA PRO A 19 3.91 3.60 -1.07
C PRO A 19 3.77 3.53 -2.59
N MET A 20 4.54 2.67 -3.26
CA MET A 20 4.35 2.45 -4.70
C MET A 20 2.98 1.84 -4.99
N ALA A 21 2.57 0.84 -4.21
CA ALA A 21 1.25 0.20 -4.37
C ALA A 21 0.12 1.20 -4.20
N ALA A 22 0.18 2.04 -3.18
CA ALA A 22 -0.84 3.06 -2.93
C ALA A 22 -0.93 4.06 -4.10
N ALA A 23 0.21 4.53 -4.59
CA ALA A 23 0.24 5.45 -5.72
C ALA A 23 -0.33 4.82 -6.99
N ILE A 24 0.03 3.57 -7.26
CA ILE A 24 -0.48 2.82 -8.41
C ILE A 24 -2.00 2.63 -8.31
N PHE A 25 -2.49 2.21 -7.14
CA PHE A 25 -3.93 2.04 -6.93
C PHE A 25 -4.69 3.34 -7.19
N ASN A 26 -4.23 4.44 -6.60
CA ASN A 26 -4.89 5.73 -6.75
C ASN A 26 -4.92 6.20 -8.20
N GLN A 27 -3.85 5.95 -8.95
CA GLN A 27 -3.81 6.30 -10.37
C GLN A 27 -4.77 5.45 -11.19
N ILE A 28 -4.84 4.13 -10.92
CA ILE A 28 -5.79 3.24 -11.59
C ILE A 28 -7.22 3.65 -11.27
N ALA A 29 -7.52 3.93 -10.00
CA ALA A 29 -8.84 4.36 -9.57
C ALA A 29 -9.26 5.66 -10.27
N ARG A 30 -8.37 6.63 -10.33
CA ARG A 30 -8.62 7.89 -11.03
C ARG A 30 -8.93 7.65 -12.50
N GLY A 31 -8.14 6.82 -13.17
CA GLY A 31 -8.33 6.50 -14.59
C GLY A 31 -9.65 5.79 -14.88
N ARG A 32 -10.22 5.14 -13.89
CA ARG A 32 -11.53 4.46 -13.99
C ARG A 32 -12.68 5.30 -13.46
N GLY A 33 -12.42 6.54 -13.04
CA GLY A 33 -13.45 7.41 -12.48
C GLY A 33 -13.96 6.97 -11.10
N ILE A 34 -13.15 6.23 -10.36
CA ILE A 34 -13.50 5.73 -9.03
C ILE A 34 -13.10 6.75 -7.99
N GLU A 35 -14.08 7.30 -7.27
CA GLU A 35 -13.85 8.33 -6.25
C GLU A 35 -14.23 7.87 -4.85
N ARG A 36 -14.87 6.69 -4.71
CA ARG A 36 -15.41 6.22 -3.43
C ARG A 36 -14.40 5.46 -2.57
N VAL A 37 -13.23 5.15 -3.09
CA VAL A 37 -12.17 4.42 -2.39
C VAL A 37 -10.84 5.04 -2.75
N ARG A 38 -9.98 5.19 -1.76
CA ARG A 38 -8.61 5.65 -1.98
C ARG A 38 -7.65 4.71 -1.28
N ALA A 39 -6.39 4.76 -1.66
CA ALA A 39 -5.35 3.98 -1.01
C ALA A 39 -4.41 4.88 -0.20
N ASP A 40 -3.88 4.32 0.86
CA ASP A 40 -2.79 4.86 1.64
C ASP A 40 -1.87 3.70 2.01
N SER A 41 -0.83 3.95 2.76
CA SER A 41 0.15 2.93 3.11
C SER A 41 0.73 3.16 4.49
N PHE A 42 1.19 2.08 5.13
CA PHE A 42 1.96 2.19 6.36
C PHE A 42 2.93 1.00 6.46
N GLY A 43 3.82 1.07 7.43
CA GLY A 43 4.82 0.05 7.67
C GLY A 43 4.71 -0.56 9.05
N ILE A 44 5.24 -1.76 9.18
CA ILE A 44 5.35 -2.47 10.45
C ILE A 44 6.52 -1.89 11.26
N GLU A 45 7.61 -1.60 10.57
CA GLU A 45 8.82 -0.96 11.12
C GLU A 45 9.10 0.30 10.29
N PRO A 46 8.41 1.42 10.57
CA PRO A 46 8.51 2.62 9.73
C PRO A 46 9.95 3.16 9.68
N PHE A 47 10.30 3.75 8.56
CA PHE A 47 11.64 4.27 8.23
C PHE A 47 12.71 3.18 8.01
N TYR A 48 12.36 1.90 8.13
CA TYR A 48 13.31 0.83 7.82
C TYR A 48 13.80 0.97 6.38
N ARG A 49 15.11 1.06 6.20
CA ARG A 49 15.77 1.23 4.89
C ARG A 49 15.38 2.51 4.14
N ASP A 50 14.89 3.54 4.83
CA ASP A 50 14.58 4.81 4.19
C ASP A 50 15.87 5.54 3.81
N SER A 51 15.93 6.05 2.57
CA SER A 51 17.06 6.82 2.06
C SER A 51 16.64 7.60 0.82
N ASP A 52 17.43 8.62 0.48
CA ASP A 52 17.22 9.39 -0.76
C ASP A 52 17.33 8.50 -1.99
N GLU A 53 18.23 7.52 -1.96
CA GLU A 53 18.38 6.57 -3.06
C GLU A 53 17.13 5.74 -3.28
N VAL A 54 16.56 5.17 -2.21
CA VAL A 54 15.32 4.39 -2.28
C VAL A 54 14.17 5.26 -2.81
N ARG A 55 14.07 6.49 -2.34
CA ARG A 55 13.04 7.44 -2.79
C ARG A 55 13.15 7.71 -4.29
N ARG A 56 14.37 7.96 -4.79
CA ARG A 56 14.59 8.20 -6.21
C ARG A 56 14.26 6.98 -7.06
N LEU A 57 14.67 5.79 -6.59
CA LEU A 57 14.42 4.54 -7.32
C LEU A 57 12.92 4.24 -7.42
N ARG A 58 12.17 4.41 -6.32
CA ARG A 58 10.72 4.17 -6.34
C ARG A 58 9.99 5.17 -7.23
N GLU A 59 10.36 6.45 -7.16
CA GLU A 59 9.74 7.49 -8.00
C GLU A 59 10.02 7.24 -9.48
N SER A 60 11.26 6.93 -9.81
CA SER A 60 11.66 6.63 -11.18
C SER A 60 10.91 5.42 -11.73
N ALA A 61 10.79 4.36 -10.92
CA ALA A 61 10.09 3.15 -11.34
C ALA A 61 8.60 3.39 -11.58
N VAL A 62 7.94 4.09 -10.66
CA VAL A 62 6.50 4.36 -10.80
C VAL A 62 6.25 5.28 -12.00
N GLN A 63 7.09 6.29 -12.19
CA GLN A 63 6.96 7.17 -13.34
C GLN A 63 7.11 6.39 -14.65
N LYS A 64 8.03 5.46 -14.72
CA LYS A 64 8.24 4.62 -15.91
C LYS A 64 7.03 3.75 -16.23
N VAL A 65 6.38 3.19 -15.21
CA VAL A 65 5.26 2.27 -15.38
C VAL A 65 3.92 2.98 -15.52
N MET A 66 3.70 4.04 -14.74
CA MET A 66 2.40 4.69 -14.60
C MET A 66 2.35 6.13 -15.11
N GLY A 67 3.49 6.74 -15.43
CA GLY A 67 3.56 8.17 -15.64
C GLY A 67 3.55 8.93 -14.31
N GLU A 68 3.15 10.19 -14.35
CA GLU A 68 3.08 10.98 -13.13
C GLU A 68 1.97 10.49 -12.20
N VAL A 69 2.29 10.37 -10.91
CA VAL A 69 1.33 10.01 -9.86
C VAL A 69 1.39 11.03 -8.75
N ASP A 70 0.26 11.24 -8.08
CA ASP A 70 0.18 12.18 -6.97
C ASP A 70 0.64 11.52 -5.67
N GLY A 71 1.30 12.31 -4.83
CA GLY A 71 1.59 11.98 -3.44
C GLY A 71 2.81 11.13 -3.18
N LEU A 72 3.39 10.50 -4.19
CA LEU A 72 4.55 9.62 -3.97
C LEU A 72 5.80 10.41 -3.60
N LYS A 73 6.02 11.54 -4.25
CA LYS A 73 7.19 12.39 -3.99
C LYS A 73 7.20 12.95 -2.57
N GLU A 74 6.03 13.27 -2.05
CA GLU A 74 5.85 13.82 -0.71
C GLU A 74 5.69 12.74 0.35
N HIS A 75 5.66 11.48 -0.04
CA HIS A 75 5.44 10.37 0.88
C HIS A 75 6.52 10.31 1.97
N ARG A 76 6.06 10.19 3.22
CA ARG A 76 6.91 9.92 4.37
C ARG A 76 6.49 8.61 5.02
N PRO A 77 7.44 7.74 5.39
CA PRO A 77 7.11 6.51 6.08
C PRO A 77 6.33 6.77 7.37
N LYS A 78 5.31 5.97 7.61
CA LYS A 78 4.54 6.00 8.85
C LYS A 78 4.22 4.59 9.30
N GLY A 79 4.02 4.43 10.58
CA GLY A 79 3.79 3.14 11.20
C GLY A 79 2.33 2.86 11.52
N ILE A 80 2.04 1.61 11.82
CA ILE A 80 0.71 1.12 12.13
C ILE A 80 0.05 1.87 13.29
N GLY A 81 0.85 2.34 14.26
CA GLY A 81 0.35 3.08 15.43
C GLY A 81 -0.18 4.48 15.10
N GLU A 82 0.21 5.02 13.94
CA GLU A 82 -0.20 6.36 13.49
C GLU A 82 -1.50 6.36 12.71
N ILE A 83 -2.06 5.18 12.43
CA ILE A 83 -3.24 5.04 11.56
C ILE A 83 -4.51 5.07 12.40
N ALA A 84 -5.47 5.89 11.98
CA ALA A 84 -6.82 5.89 12.51
C ALA A 84 -7.70 5.05 11.58
N PHE A 85 -7.96 3.81 11.97
CA PHE A 85 -8.74 2.88 11.16
C PHE A 85 -10.24 3.17 11.28
N ASN A 86 -10.93 3.06 10.16
CA ASN A 86 -12.38 3.22 10.08
C ASN A 86 -13.03 1.92 9.64
N GLU A 87 -14.29 1.74 10.01
CA GLU A 87 -15.07 0.60 9.56
C GLU A 87 -15.11 0.55 8.04
N GLY A 88 -14.87 -0.62 7.47
CA GLY A 88 -14.86 -0.79 6.02
C GLY A 88 -13.50 -0.59 5.37
N ASP A 89 -12.49 -0.16 6.11
CA ASP A 89 -11.13 -0.11 5.57
C ASP A 89 -10.65 -1.50 5.21
N ARG A 90 -9.74 -1.57 4.26
CA ARG A 90 -9.17 -2.83 3.79
C ARG A 90 -7.66 -2.80 3.96
N ILE A 91 -7.09 -3.96 4.23
CA ILE A 91 -5.65 -4.09 4.44
C ILE A 91 -5.08 -5.07 3.43
N VAL A 92 -4.05 -4.64 2.73
CA VAL A 92 -3.31 -5.49 1.79
C VAL A 92 -1.89 -5.62 2.31
N LEU A 93 -1.58 -6.79 2.85
CA LEU A 93 -0.25 -7.09 3.36
C LEU A 93 0.64 -7.59 2.21
N LEU A 94 1.75 -6.91 1.98
CA LEU A 94 2.66 -7.20 0.89
C LEU A 94 3.82 -8.12 1.28
N ASP A 95 3.91 -8.47 2.56
CA ASP A 95 4.98 -9.31 3.08
C ASP A 95 4.42 -10.28 4.13
N SER A 96 4.15 -11.51 3.72
CA SER A 96 3.58 -12.52 4.60
C SER A 96 4.53 -12.96 5.72
N GLY A 97 5.83 -12.75 5.54
CA GLY A 97 6.82 -13.06 6.58
C GLY A 97 6.73 -12.21 7.83
N LYS A 98 5.96 -11.12 7.77
CA LYS A 98 5.79 -10.19 8.89
C LYS A 98 4.38 -10.22 9.48
N ILE A 99 3.63 -11.29 9.25
CA ILE A 99 2.23 -11.36 9.69
C ILE A 99 2.08 -11.30 11.21
N GLU A 100 3.01 -11.89 11.97
CA GLU A 100 2.95 -11.87 13.43
C GLU A 100 3.20 -10.47 13.98
N GLU A 101 4.19 -9.78 13.47
CA GLU A 101 4.51 -8.40 13.85
C GLU A 101 3.38 -7.45 13.45
N PHE A 102 2.79 -7.69 12.30
CA PHE A 102 1.61 -6.94 11.84
C PHE A 102 0.45 -7.14 12.82
N ALA A 103 0.14 -8.38 13.17
CA ALA A 103 -0.95 -8.69 14.11
C ALA A 103 -0.71 -8.06 15.50
N ALA A 104 0.53 -8.06 15.97
CA ALA A 104 0.89 -7.41 17.23
C ALA A 104 0.68 -5.90 17.16
N GLY A 105 1.06 -5.26 16.05
CA GLY A 105 0.84 -3.83 15.84
C GLY A 105 -0.64 -3.46 15.80
N ILE A 106 -1.44 -4.28 15.13
CA ILE A 106 -2.90 -4.10 15.08
C ILE A 106 -3.50 -4.13 16.48
N ARG A 107 -3.11 -5.11 17.30
CA ARG A 107 -3.64 -5.22 18.67
C ARG A 107 -3.31 -4.01 19.54
N ARG A 108 -2.21 -3.32 19.25
CA ARG A 108 -1.81 -2.12 19.99
C ARG A 108 -2.50 -0.86 19.51
N ASN A 109 -3.15 -0.88 18.36
CA ASN A 109 -3.81 0.29 17.83
C ASN A 109 -5.27 0.35 18.29
N PRO A 110 -5.63 1.31 19.19
CA PRO A 110 -6.99 1.36 19.74
C PRO A 110 -8.08 1.60 18.71
N SER A 111 -7.75 2.27 17.59
CA SER A 111 -8.75 2.56 16.56
C SER A 111 -9.23 1.30 15.84
N PHE A 112 -8.51 0.20 15.98
CA PHE A 112 -8.85 -1.06 15.33
C PHE A 112 -9.92 -1.85 16.11
N ARG A 113 -10.09 -1.56 17.41
CA ARG A 113 -10.97 -2.32 18.29
C ARG A 113 -12.42 -2.29 17.83
N GLY A 114 -13.07 -3.46 17.81
CA GLY A 114 -14.48 -3.60 17.49
C GLY A 114 -14.83 -3.37 16.04
N LYS A 115 -13.86 -3.16 15.18
CA LYS A 115 -14.07 -2.94 13.75
C LYS A 115 -13.75 -4.18 12.95
N GLN A 116 -14.49 -4.39 11.88
CA GLN A 116 -14.26 -5.49 10.96
C GLN A 116 -13.50 -5.00 9.75
N PHE A 117 -12.51 -5.76 9.33
CA PHE A 117 -11.66 -5.43 8.20
C PHE A 117 -11.57 -6.62 7.27
N GLN A 118 -11.47 -6.33 5.99
CA GLN A 118 -11.04 -7.31 5.02
C GLN A 118 -9.52 -7.24 4.90
N MET A 119 -8.87 -8.39 4.89
CA MET A 119 -7.43 -8.47 4.70
C MET A 119 -7.12 -9.37 3.52
N LEU A 120 -6.23 -8.90 2.66
CA LEU A 120 -5.70 -9.63 1.54
C LEU A 120 -4.18 -9.68 1.67
N VAL A 121 -3.59 -10.84 1.42
CA VAL A 121 -2.13 -10.96 1.33
C VAL A 121 -1.77 -10.98 -0.14
N MET A 122 -0.92 -10.02 -0.54
CA MET A 122 -0.45 -9.85 -1.90
C MET A 122 1.07 -9.89 -1.88
N GLU A 123 1.64 -11.10 -1.75
CA GLU A 123 3.07 -11.28 -1.58
C GLU A 123 3.85 -10.59 -2.69
N THR A 124 4.70 -9.65 -2.30
CA THR A 124 5.45 -8.80 -3.23
C THR A 124 6.93 -8.85 -2.89
N GLU A 125 7.75 -9.24 -3.84
CA GLU A 125 9.19 -9.31 -3.64
C GLU A 125 9.77 -7.92 -3.36
N ASP A 126 10.70 -7.84 -2.40
CA ASP A 126 11.32 -6.56 -2.00
C ASP A 126 12.45 -6.21 -2.97
N PRO A 127 12.36 -5.08 -3.70
CA PRO A 127 13.40 -4.70 -4.64
C PRO A 127 14.62 -4.04 -3.98
N PHE A 128 14.60 -3.84 -2.66
CA PHE A 128 15.66 -3.12 -1.97
C PHE A 128 17.03 -3.76 -2.21
N GLY A 129 18.01 -2.91 -2.47
CA GLY A 129 19.39 -3.34 -2.73
C GLY A 129 19.66 -3.65 -4.20
N GLY A 130 18.62 -3.73 -5.02
CA GLY A 130 18.74 -3.97 -6.45
C GLY A 130 18.77 -2.68 -7.27
N PRO A 131 18.99 -2.82 -8.58
CA PRO A 131 18.96 -1.68 -9.50
C PRO A 131 17.51 -1.21 -9.74
N VAL A 132 17.37 -0.09 -10.48
CA VAL A 132 16.06 0.47 -10.81
C VAL A 132 15.16 -0.54 -11.53
N GLU A 133 15.74 -1.46 -12.31
CA GLU A 133 15.00 -2.50 -13.03
C GLU A 133 14.22 -3.40 -12.06
N ASP A 134 14.76 -3.69 -10.87
CA ASP A 134 14.04 -4.48 -9.86
C ASP A 134 12.86 -3.70 -9.30
N TYR A 135 12.99 -2.39 -9.13
CA TYR A 135 11.88 -1.53 -8.71
C TYR A 135 10.82 -1.45 -9.81
N ILE A 136 11.21 -1.37 -11.07
CA ILE A 136 10.29 -1.39 -12.20
C ILE A 136 9.53 -2.73 -12.24
N GLY A 137 10.25 -3.85 -12.06
CA GLY A 137 9.63 -5.17 -11.98
C GLY A 137 8.61 -5.26 -10.85
N CYS A 138 8.94 -4.70 -9.69
CA CYS A 138 8.02 -4.60 -8.55
C CYS A 138 6.76 -3.80 -8.92
N CYS A 139 6.93 -2.66 -9.57
CA CYS A 139 5.80 -1.83 -10.01
C CYS A 139 4.91 -2.56 -11.02
N LEU A 140 5.49 -3.26 -11.96
CA LEU A 140 4.72 -4.04 -12.93
C LEU A 140 3.92 -5.15 -12.26
N PHE A 141 4.53 -5.83 -11.30
CA PHE A 141 3.85 -6.85 -10.50
C PHE A 141 2.68 -6.25 -9.71
N LEU A 142 2.93 -5.13 -9.02
CA LEU A 142 1.91 -4.44 -8.23
C LEU A 142 0.76 -3.97 -9.11
N LYS A 143 1.06 -3.36 -10.25
CA LYS A 143 0.04 -2.91 -11.20
C LYS A 143 -0.85 -4.07 -11.64
N LYS A 144 -0.25 -5.16 -12.06
CA LYS A 144 -0.98 -6.36 -12.50
C LYS A 144 -1.83 -6.94 -11.37
N SER A 145 -1.24 -7.09 -10.19
CA SER A 145 -1.93 -7.67 -9.03
C SER A 145 -3.10 -6.78 -8.57
N ILE A 146 -2.91 -5.47 -8.56
CA ILE A 146 -3.97 -4.53 -8.21
C ILE A 146 -5.10 -4.60 -9.23
N GLU A 147 -4.78 -4.61 -10.52
CA GLU A 147 -5.80 -4.71 -11.59
C GLU A 147 -6.60 -6.02 -11.49
N GLU A 148 -5.92 -7.14 -11.22
CA GLU A 148 -6.57 -8.43 -11.06
C GLU A 148 -7.47 -8.51 -9.83
N ASN A 149 -7.18 -7.75 -8.78
CA ASN A 149 -7.91 -7.76 -7.53
C ASN A 149 -8.75 -6.50 -7.30
N ILE A 150 -8.95 -5.70 -8.34
CA ILE A 150 -9.57 -4.37 -8.18
C ILE A 150 -10.96 -4.43 -7.56
N GLU A 151 -11.78 -5.41 -7.93
CA GLU A 151 -13.13 -5.53 -7.39
C GLU A 151 -13.11 -5.85 -5.90
N ILE A 152 -12.23 -6.75 -5.48
CA ILE A 152 -12.05 -7.09 -4.06
C ILE A 152 -11.59 -5.86 -3.30
N LEU A 153 -10.61 -5.13 -3.85
CA LEU A 153 -10.07 -3.94 -3.21
C LEU A 153 -11.11 -2.81 -3.12
N LEU A 154 -12.01 -2.74 -4.06
CA LEU A 154 -13.12 -1.77 -4.03
C LEU A 154 -14.27 -2.22 -3.13
N GLY A 155 -14.24 -3.46 -2.64
CA GLY A 155 -15.29 -3.98 -1.77
C GLY A 155 -16.54 -4.43 -2.51
N VAL A 156 -16.42 -4.71 -3.80
CA VAL A 156 -17.52 -5.29 -4.56
C VAL A 156 -17.57 -6.77 -4.25
N SER A 157 -18.71 -7.23 -3.75
CA SER A 157 -18.86 -8.67 -3.50
C SER A 157 -19.02 -9.40 -4.80
N CYS A 158 -18.17 -10.43 -5.00
CA CYS A 158 -18.36 -11.39 -6.08
C CYS A 158 -19.50 -12.34 -5.66
N SER A 159 -20.68 -12.02 -6.08
CA SER A 159 -21.81 -12.93 -5.90
C SER A 159 -21.95 -13.80 -7.14
#